data_ee2d28732ea3948ef0932781d9eafd22
#
_entry.id   ee2d28732ea3948ef0932781d9eafd22
#
_cell.length_a   1.000
_cell.length_b   1.000
_cell.length_c   1.000
_cell.angle_alpha   90.00
_cell.angle_beta   90.00
_cell.angle_gamma   90.00
#
_symmetry.space_group_name_H-M   'P 1'
#
loop_
_entity.id
_entity.type
_entity.pdbx_description
1 polymer ?
#
loop_
_entity_poly.entity_id
_entity_poly.type
_entity_poly.pdbx_seq_one_letter_code
_entity_poly.pdbx_strand_id
1 'polypeptide(L)'
;MLKNIRVVPLAAESLGVRSMCTYVETPDVKILLDAGVSLCPNRFRLPPHPKEFKAITLCRRRIAEASEKAEIITISHYHFDHHTPSYEDWLCNWTEATETARQIYEGKTILMKNPREKINYSQRRRGWMFQKTSGKFAEKIQVADEKTFTFGKLTKVRFSEPVFHGVENSVLGWVLMTTIEYESEKFMFAPDVQGPMCSHTLELVLIEKPQMIMIGGPPLYLSGFRVKEEDIQSGLENLGKIVEAVPSTILEHHILRDKDWREKTRRVLEKASMCGNKIVTAAEFSGKKNLFLEAERKQLFIEKPPSTEFEKWTRKTRV
;
A
#
# COMPACT_ATOMS: atom_id res chain seq x y z
N MET A 1 1.29 -5.45 -21.75
CA MET A 1 0.17 -4.88 -20.97
C MET A 1 -0.77 -6.03 -20.69
N LEU A 2 -1.27 -6.17 -19.46
CA LEU A 2 -2.24 -7.22 -19.09
C LEU A 2 -3.55 -7.01 -19.85
N LYS A 3 -4.15 -8.08 -20.31
CA LYS A 3 -5.42 -8.07 -21.12
C LYS A 3 -6.60 -8.55 -20.27
N ASN A 4 -6.38 -9.59 -19.48
CA ASN A 4 -7.39 -10.27 -18.67
C ASN A 4 -7.36 -9.87 -17.20
N ILE A 5 -6.24 -9.31 -16.72
CA ILE A 5 -6.11 -8.79 -15.34
C ILE A 5 -6.25 -7.27 -15.39
N ARG A 6 -7.35 -6.75 -14.86
CA ARG A 6 -7.59 -5.32 -14.71
C ARG A 6 -7.12 -4.85 -13.35
N VAL A 7 -6.22 -3.86 -13.31
CA VAL A 7 -5.66 -3.27 -12.09
C VAL A 7 -6.15 -1.83 -11.95
N VAL A 8 -6.72 -1.48 -10.79
CA VAL A 8 -7.28 -0.14 -10.52
C VAL A 8 -6.82 0.35 -9.14
N PRO A 9 -5.79 1.19 -9.05
CA PRO A 9 -5.42 1.83 -7.80
C PRO A 9 -6.53 2.76 -7.30
N LEU A 10 -6.95 2.59 -6.05
CA LEU A 10 -8.06 3.33 -5.44
C LEU A 10 -7.58 4.42 -4.49
N ALA A 11 -6.55 4.11 -3.72
CA ALA A 11 -5.91 4.98 -2.75
C ALA A 11 -4.39 4.72 -2.73
N ALA A 12 -3.60 5.79 -2.72
CA ALA A 12 -2.14 5.72 -2.78
C ALA A 12 -1.53 7.07 -2.40
N GLU A 13 -0.21 7.11 -2.17
CA GLU A 13 0.51 8.37 -1.89
C GLU A 13 0.34 9.38 -3.03
N SER A 14 0.43 8.92 -4.28
CA SER A 14 0.22 9.78 -5.45
C SER A 14 -1.23 10.25 -5.61
N LEU A 15 -2.18 9.67 -4.87
CA LEU A 15 -3.58 10.08 -4.78
C LEU A 15 -3.88 10.89 -3.50
N GLY A 16 -2.84 11.27 -2.75
CA GLY A 16 -2.90 12.21 -1.63
C GLY A 16 -3.10 11.59 -0.24
N VAL A 17 -2.94 10.28 -0.09
CA VAL A 17 -3.12 9.56 1.18
C VAL A 17 -2.08 8.46 1.35
N ARG A 18 -1.83 8.01 2.57
CA ARG A 18 -1.09 6.78 2.82
C ARG A 18 -1.96 5.57 2.53
N SER A 19 -1.60 4.81 1.54
CA SER A 19 -2.26 3.58 1.13
C SER A 19 -1.53 2.95 -0.07
N MET A 20 -1.85 1.70 -0.35
CA MET A 20 -1.61 1.05 -1.64
C MET A 20 -2.86 0.27 -2.09
N CYS A 21 -4.05 0.68 -1.61
CA CYS A 21 -5.29 -0.03 -1.88
C CYS A 21 -5.58 -0.11 -3.38
N THR A 22 -5.70 -1.34 -3.88
CA THR A 22 -5.85 -1.61 -5.31
C THR A 22 -6.93 -2.66 -5.54
N TYR A 23 -7.86 -2.35 -6.43
CA TYR A 23 -8.83 -3.32 -6.92
C TYR A 23 -8.27 -4.06 -8.14
N VAL A 24 -8.38 -5.37 -8.12
CA VAL A 24 -7.94 -6.24 -9.22
C VAL A 24 -9.09 -7.15 -9.64
N GLU A 25 -9.33 -7.22 -10.94
CA GLU A 25 -10.39 -8.03 -11.52
C GLU A 25 -9.81 -8.96 -12.58
N THR A 26 -10.18 -10.21 -12.50
CA THR A 26 -9.99 -11.24 -13.51
C THR A 26 -11.36 -11.73 -13.99
N PRO A 27 -11.46 -12.50 -15.06
CA PRO A 27 -12.73 -13.12 -15.45
C PRO A 27 -13.36 -14.02 -14.38
N ASP A 28 -12.57 -14.54 -13.45
CA ASP A 28 -13.02 -15.50 -12.44
C ASP A 28 -13.35 -14.87 -11.07
N VAL A 29 -12.69 -13.74 -10.69
CA VAL A 29 -12.79 -13.19 -9.33
C VAL A 29 -12.43 -11.71 -9.27
N LYS A 30 -13.04 -11.01 -8.33
CA LYS A 30 -12.77 -9.61 -8.01
C LYS A 30 -12.16 -9.48 -6.63
N ILE A 31 -11.00 -8.85 -6.56
CA ILE A 31 -10.14 -8.82 -5.37
C ILE A 31 -9.85 -7.37 -4.98
N LEU A 32 -9.95 -7.05 -3.72
CA LEU A 32 -9.53 -5.79 -3.14
C LEU A 32 -8.27 -6.00 -2.30
N LEU A 33 -7.16 -5.48 -2.77
CA LEU A 33 -5.86 -5.60 -2.09
C LEU A 33 -5.71 -4.46 -1.09
N ASP A 34 -5.46 -4.82 0.18
CA ASP A 34 -5.15 -3.90 1.28
C ASP A 34 -6.12 -2.72 1.40
N ALA A 35 -7.36 -3.02 1.81
CA ALA A 35 -8.45 -2.05 1.93
C ALA A 35 -8.28 -1.09 3.13
N GLY A 36 -7.14 -0.40 3.20
CA GLY A 36 -6.79 0.56 4.23
C GLY A 36 -6.38 1.91 3.65
N VAL A 37 -6.57 2.96 4.44
CA VAL A 37 -6.12 4.31 4.12
C VAL A 37 -5.86 5.10 5.39
N SER A 38 -4.78 5.85 5.43
CA SER A 38 -4.42 6.68 6.59
C SER A 38 -3.80 8.01 6.20
N LEU A 39 -3.61 8.89 7.18
CA LEU A 39 -2.84 10.12 7.06
C LEU A 39 -1.69 10.12 8.06
N CYS A 40 -0.58 10.78 7.73
CA CYS A 40 0.49 11.03 8.67
C CYS A 40 0.04 12.03 9.74
N PRO A 41 -0.05 11.65 11.03
CA PRO A 41 -0.56 12.54 12.06
C PRO A 41 0.34 13.76 12.30
N ASN A 42 1.63 13.63 12.03
CA ASN A 42 2.60 14.70 12.20
C ASN A 42 3.72 14.62 11.18
N ARG A 43 3.74 15.53 10.22
CA ARG A 43 4.82 15.70 9.25
C ARG A 43 5.29 17.15 9.26
N PHE A 44 6.60 17.39 9.36
CA PHE A 44 7.18 18.74 9.50
C PHE A 44 6.65 19.53 10.72
N ARG A 45 6.28 18.84 11.80
CA ARG A 45 5.60 19.40 12.99
C ARG A 45 4.20 19.97 12.70
N LEU A 46 3.61 19.62 11.55
CA LEU A 46 2.28 20.05 11.13
C LEU A 46 1.29 18.86 11.12
N PRO A 47 0.01 19.09 11.47
CA PRO A 47 -1.06 18.11 11.28
C PRO A 47 -1.35 17.91 9.78
N PRO A 48 -2.17 16.91 9.41
CA PRO A 48 -2.68 16.82 8.06
C PRO A 48 -3.39 18.11 7.63
N HIS A 49 -3.16 18.50 6.38
CA HIS A 49 -3.80 19.69 5.81
C HIS A 49 -5.26 19.39 5.40
N PRO A 50 -6.18 20.37 5.36
CA PRO A 50 -7.58 20.17 4.90
C PRO A 50 -7.70 19.42 3.56
N LYS A 51 -6.75 19.59 2.64
CA LYS A 51 -6.71 18.84 1.37
C LYS A 51 -6.47 17.35 1.58
N GLU A 52 -5.68 16.96 2.59
CA GLU A 52 -5.44 15.55 2.90
C GLU A 52 -6.71 14.90 3.47
N PHE A 53 -7.49 15.62 4.29
CA PHE A 53 -8.80 15.16 4.77
C PHE A 53 -9.80 14.98 3.62
N LYS A 54 -9.81 15.90 2.63
CA LYS A 54 -10.62 15.72 1.42
C LYS A 54 -10.18 14.50 0.61
N ALA A 55 -8.87 14.29 0.49
CA ALA A 55 -8.32 13.15 -0.24
C ALA A 55 -8.68 11.82 0.44
N ILE A 56 -8.54 11.70 1.77
CA ILE A 56 -8.88 10.46 2.49
C ILE A 56 -10.37 10.13 2.37
N THR A 57 -11.26 11.13 2.47
CA THR A 57 -12.70 10.96 2.28
C THR A 57 -13.03 10.42 0.89
N LEU A 58 -12.39 10.98 -0.15
CA LEU A 58 -12.58 10.53 -1.52
C LEU A 58 -12.04 9.11 -1.74
N CYS A 59 -10.87 8.79 -1.18
CA CYS A 59 -10.28 7.46 -1.29
C CYS A 59 -11.13 6.41 -0.56
N ARG A 60 -11.64 6.71 0.64
CA ARG A 60 -12.57 5.82 1.36
C ARG A 60 -13.82 5.49 0.56
N ARG A 61 -14.43 6.51 -0.06
CA ARG A 61 -15.59 6.29 -0.93
C ARG A 61 -15.26 5.34 -2.08
N ARG A 62 -14.11 5.52 -2.76
CA ARG A 62 -13.68 4.61 -3.83
C ARG A 62 -13.44 3.19 -3.34
N ILE A 63 -12.86 3.04 -2.14
CA ILE A 63 -12.65 1.73 -1.51
C ILE A 63 -13.98 1.08 -1.21
N ALA A 64 -14.94 1.80 -0.64
CA ALA A 64 -16.29 1.30 -0.36
C ALA A 64 -17.01 0.86 -1.64
N GLU A 65 -17.06 1.71 -2.67
CA GLU A 65 -17.65 1.39 -3.98
C GLU A 65 -16.99 0.15 -4.64
N ALA A 66 -15.69 -0.04 -4.46
CA ALA A 66 -14.98 -1.20 -4.97
C ALA A 66 -15.24 -2.45 -4.11
N SER A 67 -15.38 -2.30 -2.79
CA SER A 67 -15.68 -3.41 -1.89
C SER A 67 -17.06 -4.02 -2.18
N GLU A 68 -18.05 -3.24 -2.60
CA GLU A 68 -19.36 -3.77 -3.02
C GLU A 68 -19.23 -4.83 -4.13
N LYS A 69 -18.25 -4.67 -5.01
CA LYS A 69 -18.01 -5.57 -6.16
C LYS A 69 -17.03 -6.69 -5.83
N ALA A 70 -16.12 -6.46 -4.90
CA ALA A 70 -15.09 -7.42 -4.53
C ALA A 70 -15.69 -8.62 -3.79
N GLU A 71 -15.16 -9.80 -4.05
CA GLU A 71 -15.50 -11.06 -3.37
C GLU A 71 -14.45 -11.37 -2.31
N ILE A 72 -13.20 -11.01 -2.61
CA ILE A 72 -12.02 -11.29 -1.79
C ILE A 72 -11.38 -9.98 -1.36
N ILE A 73 -10.95 -9.92 -0.10
CA ILE A 73 -10.11 -8.82 0.41
C ILE A 73 -8.82 -9.42 0.95
N THR A 74 -7.67 -8.83 0.60
CA THR A 74 -6.40 -9.25 1.18
C THR A 74 -5.95 -8.28 2.26
N ILE A 75 -5.15 -8.76 3.21
CA ILE A 75 -4.44 -7.94 4.20
C ILE A 75 -3.01 -8.43 4.25
N SER A 76 -2.09 -7.64 3.67
CA SER A 76 -0.67 -7.96 3.60
C SER A 76 0.01 -7.87 4.97
N HIS A 77 -0.42 -6.91 5.79
CA HIS A 77 0.04 -6.67 7.16
C HIS A 77 -0.91 -5.70 7.89
N TYR A 78 -0.64 -5.39 9.17
CA TYR A 78 -1.62 -4.68 10.01
C TYR A 78 -1.25 -3.22 10.29
N HIS A 79 -0.68 -2.49 9.33
CA HIS A 79 -0.66 -1.03 9.37
C HIS A 79 -2.01 -0.47 8.88
N PHE A 80 -2.43 0.71 9.38
CA PHE A 80 -3.77 1.25 9.09
C PHE A 80 -3.94 1.76 7.65
N ASP A 81 -2.85 1.97 6.94
CA ASP A 81 -2.84 2.25 5.50
C ASP A 81 -3.07 0.99 4.64
N HIS A 82 -3.10 -0.21 5.26
CA HIS A 82 -3.33 -1.50 4.59
C HIS A 82 -4.60 -2.23 5.05
N HIS A 83 -5.23 -1.82 6.15
CA HIS A 83 -6.53 -2.35 6.57
C HIS A 83 -7.36 -1.29 7.29
N THR A 84 -8.68 -1.39 7.22
CA THR A 84 -9.61 -0.49 7.92
C THR A 84 -10.00 -1.10 9.26
N PRO A 85 -9.69 -0.45 10.40
CA PRO A 85 -10.15 -0.88 11.71
C PRO A 85 -11.64 -0.57 11.91
N SER A 86 -12.31 -1.23 12.85
CA SER A 86 -13.69 -0.94 13.26
C SER A 86 -13.78 -0.28 14.63
N TYR A 87 -12.75 0.42 15.03
CA TYR A 87 -12.72 1.28 16.21
C TYR A 87 -12.21 2.66 15.81
N GLU A 88 -12.61 3.66 16.54
CA GLU A 88 -12.21 5.04 16.25
C GLU A 88 -10.69 5.21 16.32
N ASP A 89 -10.13 5.84 15.33
CA ASP A 89 -8.75 6.27 15.28
C ASP A 89 -8.69 7.66 14.66
N TRP A 90 -8.61 8.67 15.51
CA TRP A 90 -8.51 10.08 15.12
C TRP A 90 -7.07 10.55 14.97
N LEU A 91 -6.08 9.66 15.18
CA LEU A 91 -4.68 10.03 15.09
C LEU A 91 -4.11 9.88 13.66
N CYS A 92 -4.35 8.76 13.03
CA CYS A 92 -3.82 8.50 11.68
C CYS A 92 -4.84 7.95 10.69
N ASN A 93 -5.87 7.26 11.15
CA ASN A 93 -6.90 6.73 10.28
C ASN A 93 -8.04 7.73 10.05
N TRP A 94 -8.37 8.56 11.03
CA TRP A 94 -9.40 9.61 10.93
C TRP A 94 -10.75 9.04 10.46
N THR A 95 -11.14 7.89 11.02
CA THR A 95 -12.33 7.18 10.59
C THR A 95 -13.34 7.05 11.71
N GLU A 96 -14.59 7.12 11.33
CA GLU A 96 -15.73 6.62 12.10
C GLU A 96 -15.84 5.12 11.81
N ALA A 97 -15.47 4.40 12.74
CA ALA A 97 -14.99 3.08 12.78
C ALA A 97 -15.90 1.97 12.24
N THR A 98 -17.01 1.73 12.94
CA THR A 98 -17.73 0.45 12.78
C THR A 98 -18.42 0.36 11.44
N GLU A 99 -19.07 1.42 10.99
CA GLU A 99 -19.84 1.41 9.74
C GLU A 99 -18.92 1.32 8.51
N THR A 100 -17.81 2.06 8.53
CA THR A 100 -16.82 1.98 7.45
C THR A 100 -16.25 0.57 7.31
N ALA A 101 -15.92 -0.07 8.43
CA ALA A 101 -15.40 -1.45 8.42
C ALA A 101 -16.46 -2.45 7.97
N ARG A 102 -17.71 -2.28 8.42
CA ARG A 102 -18.83 -3.11 7.97
C ARG A 102 -19.00 -3.03 6.46
N GLN A 103 -19.10 -1.83 5.89
CA GLN A 103 -19.26 -1.62 4.47
C GLN A 103 -18.15 -2.29 3.63
N ILE A 104 -16.91 -2.31 4.16
CA ILE A 104 -15.77 -2.91 3.46
C ILE A 104 -15.78 -4.43 3.57
N TYR A 105 -16.01 -4.99 4.77
CA TYR A 105 -15.73 -6.40 5.04
C TYR A 105 -16.95 -7.31 5.09
N GLU A 106 -18.19 -6.77 5.13
CA GLU A 106 -19.39 -7.56 5.29
C GLU A 106 -19.60 -8.55 4.13
N GLY A 107 -19.74 -9.82 4.49
CA GLY A 107 -19.95 -10.92 3.52
C GLY A 107 -18.75 -11.27 2.64
N LYS A 108 -17.54 -10.78 2.95
CA LYS A 108 -16.34 -11.03 2.16
C LYS A 108 -15.50 -12.19 2.69
N THR A 109 -14.77 -12.86 1.79
CA THR A 109 -13.67 -13.72 2.19
C THR A 109 -12.39 -12.89 2.37
N ILE A 110 -11.77 -12.97 3.54
CA ILE A 110 -10.54 -12.25 3.85
C ILE A 110 -9.37 -13.21 3.85
N LEU A 111 -8.35 -12.91 3.04
CA LEU A 111 -7.06 -13.61 2.98
C LEU A 111 -6.02 -12.71 3.64
N MET A 112 -5.52 -13.08 4.82
CA MET A 112 -4.72 -12.17 5.62
C MET A 112 -3.40 -12.77 6.09
N LYS A 113 -2.43 -11.90 6.35
CA LYS A 113 -1.19 -12.23 7.06
C LYS A 113 -1.49 -12.94 8.37
N ASN A 114 -0.73 -14.00 8.69
CA ASN A 114 -0.82 -14.67 9.98
C ASN A 114 -0.58 -13.67 11.13
N PRO A 115 -1.56 -13.46 12.03
CA PRO A 115 -1.42 -12.50 13.13
C PRO A 115 -0.62 -13.06 14.33
N ARG A 116 -0.04 -14.27 14.23
CA ARG A 116 0.69 -14.93 15.31
C ARG A 116 2.15 -15.21 15.00
N GLU A 117 2.49 -15.43 13.73
CA GLU A 117 3.81 -15.87 13.28
C GLU A 117 4.47 -14.84 12.38
N LYS A 118 5.81 -14.73 12.44
CA LYS A 118 6.60 -13.75 11.69
C LYS A 118 5.90 -12.38 11.73
N ILE A 119 5.75 -11.81 12.92
CA ILE A 119 5.01 -10.57 13.17
C ILE A 119 5.54 -9.87 14.40
N ASN A 120 5.66 -8.53 14.36
CA ASN A 120 6.06 -7.76 15.52
C ASN A 120 4.89 -7.57 16.53
N TYR A 121 5.19 -7.11 17.73
CA TYR A 121 4.21 -6.93 18.80
C TYR A 121 3.04 -5.99 18.38
N SER A 122 3.36 -4.85 17.80
CA SER A 122 2.36 -3.85 17.40
C SER A 122 1.38 -4.41 16.33
N GLN A 123 1.90 -5.05 15.30
CA GLN A 123 1.09 -5.66 14.26
C GLN A 123 0.30 -6.87 14.78
N ARG A 124 0.89 -7.67 15.69
CA ARG A 124 0.17 -8.78 16.35
C ARG A 124 -1.06 -8.28 17.09
N ARG A 125 -0.91 -7.19 17.87
CA ARG A 125 -2.03 -6.56 18.58
C ARG A 125 -3.11 -6.09 17.60
N ARG A 126 -2.73 -5.40 16.52
CA ARG A 126 -3.68 -4.91 15.51
C ARG A 126 -4.37 -6.06 14.75
N GLY A 127 -3.63 -7.11 14.41
CA GLY A 127 -4.21 -8.31 13.77
C GLY A 127 -5.18 -9.05 14.68
N TRP A 128 -4.89 -9.13 15.98
CA TRP A 128 -5.83 -9.65 16.96
C TRP A 128 -7.07 -8.75 17.06
N MET A 129 -6.91 -7.44 17.15
CA MET A 129 -8.01 -6.48 17.18
C MET A 129 -8.85 -6.56 15.92
N PHE A 130 -8.22 -6.67 14.74
CA PHE A 130 -8.92 -6.87 13.47
C PHE A 130 -9.84 -8.08 13.52
N GLN A 131 -9.34 -9.25 13.95
CA GLN A 131 -10.15 -10.47 14.06
C GLN A 131 -11.32 -10.31 15.05
N LYS A 132 -11.15 -9.55 16.13
CA LYS A 132 -12.17 -9.33 17.17
C LYS A 132 -13.18 -8.24 16.81
N THR A 133 -12.88 -7.41 15.83
CA THR A 133 -13.70 -6.25 15.45
C THR A 133 -14.10 -6.31 13.98
N SER A 134 -13.35 -5.67 13.08
CA SER A 134 -13.65 -5.61 11.64
C SER A 134 -13.85 -6.98 10.99
N GLY A 135 -13.04 -7.95 11.37
CA GLY A 135 -13.13 -9.31 10.85
C GLY A 135 -14.44 -10.04 11.18
N LYS A 136 -15.20 -9.57 12.15
CA LYS A 136 -16.52 -10.16 12.48
C LYS A 136 -17.58 -9.92 11.40
N PHE A 137 -17.38 -8.94 10.55
CA PHE A 137 -18.27 -8.67 9.42
C PHE A 137 -18.01 -9.60 8.23
N ALA A 138 -16.82 -10.21 8.17
CA ALA A 138 -16.48 -11.11 7.09
C ALA A 138 -17.25 -12.44 7.17
N GLU A 139 -17.58 -12.99 6.01
CA GLU A 139 -18.12 -14.35 5.91
C GLU A 139 -17.05 -15.38 6.27
N LYS A 140 -15.81 -15.17 5.81
CA LYS A 140 -14.70 -16.09 6.02
C LYS A 140 -13.36 -15.36 6.18
N ILE A 141 -12.53 -15.86 7.10
CA ILE A 141 -11.16 -15.38 7.28
C ILE A 141 -10.20 -16.56 7.16
N GLN A 142 -9.16 -16.39 6.34
CA GLN A 142 -8.12 -17.40 6.14
C GLN A 142 -6.73 -16.77 6.25
N VAL A 143 -5.82 -17.46 6.94
CA VAL A 143 -4.38 -17.13 6.92
C VAL A 143 -3.82 -17.49 5.55
N ALA A 144 -3.11 -16.56 4.95
CA ALA A 144 -2.66 -16.62 3.56
C ALA A 144 -1.16 -16.88 3.37
N ASP A 145 -0.35 -16.77 4.42
CA ASP A 145 1.10 -16.93 4.36
C ASP A 145 1.47 -18.21 3.60
N GLU A 146 2.31 -18.09 2.56
CA GLU A 146 2.82 -19.19 1.71
C GLU A 146 1.75 -20.01 0.99
N LYS A 147 0.53 -19.51 0.87
CA LYS A 147 -0.59 -20.22 0.27
C LYS A 147 -0.93 -19.75 -1.13
N THR A 148 -1.50 -20.68 -1.89
CA THR A 148 -2.13 -20.40 -3.18
C THR A 148 -3.63 -20.71 -3.07
N PHE A 149 -4.46 -19.79 -3.53
CA PHE A 149 -5.90 -19.94 -3.64
C PHE A 149 -6.29 -19.91 -5.11
N THR A 150 -7.14 -20.82 -5.52
CA THR A 150 -7.66 -20.89 -6.89
C THR A 150 -9.12 -20.44 -6.91
N PHE A 151 -9.44 -19.55 -7.82
CA PHE A 151 -10.78 -19.03 -8.04
C PHE A 151 -11.21 -19.32 -9.49
N GLY A 152 -12.45 -19.73 -9.65
CA GLY A 152 -12.96 -20.15 -10.94
C GLY A 152 -12.10 -21.27 -11.55
N LYS A 153 -11.77 -21.12 -12.83
CA LYS A 153 -11.01 -22.13 -13.57
C LYS A 153 -9.51 -21.80 -13.69
N LEU A 154 -9.15 -20.52 -13.79
CA LEU A 154 -7.82 -20.11 -14.23
C LEU A 154 -7.12 -19.13 -13.30
N THR A 155 -7.86 -18.44 -12.40
CA THR A 155 -7.25 -17.45 -11.50
C THR A 155 -6.59 -18.12 -10.31
N LYS A 156 -5.31 -17.82 -10.10
CA LYS A 156 -4.55 -18.17 -8.91
C LYS A 156 -4.11 -16.93 -8.17
N VAL A 157 -4.35 -16.90 -6.87
CA VAL A 157 -3.87 -15.86 -5.96
C VAL A 157 -2.84 -16.50 -5.03
N ARG A 158 -1.58 -16.17 -5.25
CA ARG A 158 -0.45 -16.73 -4.52
C ARG A 158 0.13 -15.70 -3.58
N PHE A 159 0.34 -16.09 -2.34
CA PHE A 159 0.99 -15.28 -1.32
C PHE A 159 2.42 -15.78 -1.08
N SER A 160 3.34 -14.83 -0.95
CA SER A 160 4.72 -15.13 -0.59
C SER A 160 4.81 -15.70 0.84
N GLU A 161 5.96 -16.24 1.18
CA GLU A 161 6.36 -16.27 2.58
C GLU A 161 6.39 -14.83 3.13
N PRO A 162 6.25 -14.66 4.48
CA PRO A 162 6.40 -13.34 5.09
C PRO A 162 7.80 -12.77 4.85
N VAL A 163 7.88 -11.65 4.14
CA VAL A 163 9.13 -10.92 3.87
C VAL A 163 9.26 -9.72 4.81
N PHE A 164 10.48 -9.21 5.00
CA PHE A 164 10.70 -8.08 5.89
C PHE A 164 10.09 -6.78 5.34
N HIS A 165 9.50 -6.01 6.22
CA HIS A 165 9.07 -4.65 5.96
C HIS A 165 10.30 -3.72 5.92
N GLY A 166 10.95 -3.63 4.79
CA GLY A 166 12.21 -2.92 4.57
C GLY A 166 13.44 -3.80 4.75
N VAL A 167 14.35 -3.37 5.63
CA VAL A 167 15.60 -4.09 5.88
C VAL A 167 15.38 -5.41 6.61
N GLU A 168 16.36 -6.30 6.48
CA GLU A 168 16.38 -7.56 7.21
C GLU A 168 16.32 -7.32 8.73
N ASN A 169 15.51 -8.11 9.41
CA ASN A 169 15.21 -7.98 10.85
C ASN A 169 14.62 -6.61 11.26
N SER A 170 13.91 -5.96 10.34
CA SER A 170 13.23 -4.69 10.61
C SER A 170 12.27 -4.79 11.81
N VAL A 171 12.33 -3.79 12.69
CA VAL A 171 11.38 -3.63 13.81
C VAL A 171 9.94 -3.39 13.32
N LEU A 172 9.77 -3.00 12.05
CA LEU A 172 8.46 -2.81 11.44
C LEU A 172 7.73 -4.14 11.17
N GLY A 173 8.47 -5.26 11.20
CA GLY A 173 7.94 -6.61 11.08
C GLY A 173 7.95 -7.15 9.65
N TRP A 174 6.89 -7.87 9.30
CA TRP A 174 6.80 -8.61 8.03
C TRP A 174 5.53 -8.24 7.27
N VAL A 175 5.60 -8.42 5.95
CA VAL A 175 4.49 -8.22 5.02
C VAL A 175 4.35 -9.43 4.10
N LEU A 176 3.17 -9.61 3.48
CA LEU A 176 2.97 -10.56 2.40
C LEU A 176 2.96 -9.83 1.06
N MET A 177 3.67 -10.40 0.09
CA MET A 177 3.46 -10.05 -1.32
C MET A 177 2.38 -10.97 -1.90
N THR A 178 1.60 -10.44 -2.85
CA THR A 178 0.51 -11.18 -3.49
C THR A 178 0.71 -11.19 -5.00
N THR A 179 0.74 -12.37 -5.62
CA THR A 179 0.74 -12.52 -7.07
C THR A 179 -0.63 -13.01 -7.53
N ILE A 180 -1.26 -12.28 -8.45
CA ILE A 180 -2.49 -12.67 -9.12
C ILE A 180 -2.12 -13.12 -10.53
N GLU A 181 -2.43 -14.38 -10.82
CA GLU A 181 -2.16 -15.03 -12.10
C GLU A 181 -3.47 -15.44 -12.77
N TYR A 182 -3.61 -15.11 -14.03
CA TYR A 182 -4.68 -15.59 -14.90
C TYR A 182 -4.06 -16.03 -16.22
N GLU A 183 -4.16 -17.32 -16.54
CA GLU A 183 -3.42 -17.94 -17.66
C GLU A 183 -1.91 -17.67 -17.57
N SER A 184 -1.37 -16.93 -18.55
CA SER A 184 0.06 -16.53 -18.58
C SER A 184 0.31 -15.13 -18.04
N GLU A 185 -0.73 -14.39 -17.65
CA GLU A 185 -0.62 -13.03 -17.14
C GLU A 185 -0.40 -13.04 -15.63
N LYS A 186 0.50 -12.17 -15.15
CA LYS A 186 0.79 -12.02 -13.73
C LYS A 186 0.87 -10.54 -13.32
N PHE A 187 0.07 -10.18 -12.33
CA PHE A 187 0.20 -8.94 -11.59
C PHE A 187 0.71 -9.24 -10.19
N MET A 188 1.76 -8.55 -9.76
CA MET A 188 2.31 -8.67 -8.41
C MET A 188 2.06 -7.41 -7.60
N PHE A 189 1.59 -7.57 -6.37
CA PHE A 189 1.43 -6.54 -5.37
C PHE A 189 2.45 -6.76 -4.26
N ALA A 190 3.43 -5.86 -4.14
CA ALA A 190 4.54 -5.93 -3.20
C ALA A 190 4.56 -4.69 -2.28
N PRO A 191 3.60 -4.58 -1.32
CA PRO A 191 3.52 -3.44 -0.43
C PRO A 191 4.65 -3.46 0.59
N ASP A 192 5.09 -2.27 0.99
CA ASP A 192 6.01 -2.03 2.11
C ASP A 192 7.34 -2.83 2.15
N VAL A 193 7.74 -3.39 1.01
CA VAL A 193 9.05 -4.04 0.88
C VAL A 193 10.20 -3.01 0.79
N GLN A 194 9.86 -1.75 0.56
CA GLN A 194 10.79 -0.61 0.53
C GLN A 194 11.91 -0.74 -0.51
N GLY A 195 11.54 -1.15 -1.71
CA GLY A 195 12.47 -1.15 -2.83
C GLY A 195 12.62 -2.45 -3.63
N PRO A 196 12.81 -3.67 -3.07
CA PRO A 196 13.02 -4.10 -1.68
C PRO A 196 14.44 -3.81 -1.17
N MET A 197 14.59 -3.52 0.12
CA MET A 197 15.90 -3.41 0.74
C MET A 197 16.55 -4.77 1.02
N CYS A 198 15.75 -5.81 1.26
CA CYS A 198 16.20 -7.17 1.51
C CYS A 198 16.43 -7.93 0.19
N SER A 199 17.63 -8.51 0.00
CA SER A 199 17.99 -9.25 -1.21
C SER A 199 17.13 -10.47 -1.42
N HIS A 200 16.76 -11.19 -0.36
CA HIS A 200 15.85 -12.34 -0.47
C HIS A 200 14.48 -11.96 -1.04
N THR A 201 13.94 -10.79 -0.62
CA THR A 201 12.69 -10.26 -1.17
C THR A 201 12.82 -9.93 -2.66
N LEU A 202 13.97 -9.41 -3.10
CA LEU A 202 14.25 -9.19 -4.51
C LEU A 202 14.22 -10.50 -5.29
N GLU A 203 14.87 -11.56 -4.78
CA GLU A 203 14.90 -12.88 -5.42
C GLU A 203 13.49 -13.43 -5.64
N LEU A 204 12.62 -13.34 -4.64
CA LEU A 204 11.21 -13.76 -4.74
C LEU A 204 10.46 -12.98 -5.82
N VAL A 205 10.67 -11.67 -5.94
CA VAL A 205 10.04 -10.86 -6.99
C VAL A 205 10.53 -11.29 -8.38
N LEU A 206 11.84 -11.52 -8.54
CA LEU A 206 12.42 -11.90 -9.83
C LEU A 206 12.02 -13.32 -10.26
N ILE A 207 11.87 -14.26 -9.31
CA ILE A 207 11.40 -15.64 -9.58
C ILE A 207 9.96 -15.62 -10.08
N GLU A 208 9.10 -14.75 -9.56
CA GLU A 208 7.68 -14.63 -9.97
C GLU A 208 7.52 -14.15 -11.42
N LYS A 209 8.46 -13.38 -11.96
CA LYS A 209 8.43 -12.83 -13.34
C LYS A 209 7.10 -12.16 -13.71
N PRO A 210 6.59 -11.22 -12.92
CA PRO A 210 5.32 -10.55 -13.24
C PRO A 210 5.48 -9.65 -14.47
N GLN A 211 4.42 -9.50 -15.27
CA GLN A 211 4.39 -8.50 -16.33
C GLN A 211 4.09 -7.09 -15.81
N MET A 212 3.45 -7.02 -14.64
CA MET A 212 3.18 -5.77 -13.94
C MET A 212 3.37 -5.96 -12.44
N ILE A 213 4.01 -4.98 -11.80
CA ILE A 213 4.16 -4.93 -10.34
C ILE A 213 3.70 -3.58 -9.79
N MET A 214 2.99 -3.60 -8.64
CA MET A 214 2.83 -2.42 -7.80
C MET A 214 3.68 -2.60 -6.56
N ILE A 215 4.61 -1.69 -6.32
CA ILE A 215 5.66 -1.87 -5.31
C ILE A 215 5.88 -0.60 -4.48
N GLY A 216 6.04 -0.79 -3.17
CA GLY A 216 6.47 0.27 -2.25
C GLY A 216 7.98 0.52 -2.36
N GLY A 217 8.36 1.75 -2.73
CA GLY A 217 9.77 2.13 -2.84
C GLY A 217 10.41 2.52 -1.49
N PRO A 218 11.75 2.72 -1.45
CA PRO A 218 12.47 3.03 -0.23
C PRO A 218 12.12 4.42 0.34
N PRO A 219 12.17 4.60 1.68
CA PRO A 219 11.82 5.84 2.34
C PRO A 219 12.95 6.87 2.26
N LEU A 220 13.16 7.49 1.11
CA LEU A 220 14.23 8.45 0.83
C LEU A 220 14.33 9.57 1.87
N TYR A 221 13.19 10.03 2.38
CA TYR A 221 13.08 11.10 3.37
C TYR A 221 13.56 10.70 4.79
N LEU A 222 13.88 9.42 5.02
CA LEU A 222 14.43 8.91 6.28
C LEU A 222 15.94 8.60 6.19
N SER A 223 16.54 8.76 5.01
CA SER A 223 17.96 8.50 4.76
C SER A 223 18.85 9.31 5.72
N GLY A 224 19.84 8.65 6.34
CA GLY A 224 20.74 9.26 7.31
C GLY A 224 20.13 9.66 8.66
N PHE A 225 18.82 9.47 8.84
CA PHE A 225 18.12 9.82 10.09
C PHE A 225 17.54 8.60 10.82
N ARG A 226 16.73 7.79 10.15
CA ARG A 226 16.09 6.58 10.73
C ARG A 226 16.43 5.32 9.93
N VAL A 227 16.89 5.49 8.72
CA VAL A 227 17.32 4.42 7.82
C VAL A 227 18.72 4.77 7.36
N LYS A 228 19.63 3.81 7.38
CA LYS A 228 21.00 4.00 6.93
C LYS A 228 21.02 4.31 5.42
N GLU A 229 21.99 5.12 4.99
CA GLU A 229 22.12 5.47 3.58
C GLU A 229 22.41 4.25 2.72
N GLU A 230 23.20 3.30 3.23
CA GLU A 230 23.50 2.04 2.56
C GLU A 230 22.24 1.19 2.31
N ASP A 231 21.30 1.18 3.26
CA ASP A 231 20.03 0.45 3.12
C ASP A 231 19.14 1.10 2.05
N ILE A 232 19.08 2.44 2.04
CA ILE A 232 18.38 3.19 0.98
C ILE A 232 19.00 2.90 -0.40
N GLN A 233 20.33 2.92 -0.48
CA GLN A 233 21.05 2.64 -1.72
C GLN A 233 20.77 1.20 -2.19
N SER A 234 20.81 0.21 -1.28
CA SER A 234 20.46 -1.18 -1.59
C SER A 234 19.02 -1.30 -2.12
N GLY A 235 18.07 -0.60 -1.50
CA GLY A 235 16.67 -0.54 -1.96
C GLY A 235 16.54 0.05 -3.37
N LEU A 236 17.30 1.09 -3.70
CA LEU A 236 17.32 1.70 -5.04
C LEU A 236 17.98 0.79 -6.07
N GLU A 237 19.08 0.13 -5.72
CA GLU A 237 19.77 -0.80 -6.61
C GLU A 237 18.88 -2.02 -6.93
N ASN A 238 18.21 -2.58 -5.93
CA ASN A 238 17.29 -3.69 -6.09
C ASN A 238 16.03 -3.28 -6.88
N LEU A 239 15.50 -2.09 -6.64
CA LEU A 239 14.43 -1.51 -7.47
C LEU A 239 14.90 -1.37 -8.93
N GLY A 240 16.17 -0.97 -9.15
CA GLY A 240 16.79 -0.92 -10.47
C GLY A 240 16.74 -2.27 -11.19
N LYS A 241 17.05 -3.39 -10.50
CA LYS A 241 16.97 -4.74 -11.06
C LYS A 241 15.54 -5.17 -11.38
N ILE A 242 14.57 -4.77 -10.53
CA ILE A 242 13.16 -5.07 -10.79
C ILE A 242 12.66 -4.33 -12.03
N VAL A 243 12.94 -3.04 -12.16
CA VAL A 243 12.45 -2.26 -13.31
C VAL A 243 13.13 -2.62 -14.63
N GLU A 244 14.30 -3.25 -14.59
CA GLU A 244 14.94 -3.88 -15.75
C GLU A 244 14.20 -5.17 -16.17
N ALA A 245 13.72 -5.96 -15.19
CA ALA A 245 13.11 -7.26 -15.42
C ALA A 245 11.59 -7.19 -15.67
N VAL A 246 10.89 -6.20 -15.11
CA VAL A 246 9.43 -6.11 -15.12
C VAL A 246 8.95 -5.02 -16.09
N PRO A 247 8.15 -5.37 -17.11
CA PRO A 247 7.72 -4.43 -18.15
C PRO A 247 6.95 -3.20 -17.66
N SER A 248 6.19 -3.33 -16.56
CA SER A 248 5.37 -2.23 -16.03
C SER A 248 5.43 -2.18 -14.50
N THR A 249 5.93 -1.08 -13.95
CA THR A 249 6.05 -0.86 -12.51
C THR A 249 5.20 0.33 -12.07
N ILE A 250 4.27 0.09 -11.14
CA ILE A 250 3.58 1.14 -10.40
C ILE A 250 4.37 1.36 -9.11
N LEU A 251 5.12 2.46 -9.06
CA LEU A 251 5.98 2.80 -7.93
C LEU A 251 5.25 3.73 -6.97
N GLU A 252 5.13 3.32 -5.71
CA GLU A 252 4.27 3.99 -4.74
C GLU A 252 4.87 4.06 -3.33
N HIS A 253 4.07 4.61 -2.46
CA HIS A 253 4.19 4.60 -1.00
C HIS A 253 5.40 5.41 -0.50
N HIS A 254 6.24 4.84 0.35
CA HIS A 254 7.30 5.54 1.09
C HIS A 254 8.18 6.46 0.23
N ILE A 255 8.51 6.06 -0.97
CA ILE A 255 9.37 6.83 -1.87
C ILE A 255 8.74 8.17 -2.28
N LEU A 256 7.42 8.21 -2.43
CA LEU A 256 6.67 9.39 -2.84
C LEU A 256 6.43 10.40 -1.71
N ARG A 257 6.86 10.09 -0.48
CA ARG A 257 6.88 11.03 0.66
C ARG A 257 8.08 11.98 0.62
N ASP A 258 8.92 11.86 -0.40
CA ASP A 258 10.01 12.78 -0.71
C ASP A 258 9.67 13.54 -2.00
N LYS A 259 9.61 14.88 -1.93
CA LYS A 259 9.24 15.72 -3.09
C LYS A 259 10.23 15.59 -4.25
N ASP A 260 11.50 15.31 -3.94
CA ASP A 260 12.59 15.22 -4.89
C ASP A 260 12.86 13.77 -5.35
N TRP A 261 11.88 12.88 -5.15
CA TRP A 261 12.03 11.45 -5.42
C TRP A 261 12.46 11.14 -6.87
N ARG A 262 11.97 11.88 -7.87
CA ARG A 262 12.34 11.65 -9.27
C ARG A 262 13.83 11.92 -9.51
N GLU A 263 14.38 12.98 -8.92
CA GLU A 263 15.80 13.31 -9.02
C GLU A 263 16.64 12.23 -8.33
N LYS A 264 16.26 11.87 -7.10
CA LYS A 264 16.96 10.84 -6.31
C LYS A 264 16.90 9.44 -6.93
N THR A 265 15.88 9.15 -7.72
CA THR A 265 15.70 7.87 -8.43
C THR A 265 16.04 7.94 -9.91
N ARG A 266 16.67 8.99 -10.39
CA ARG A 266 16.96 9.20 -11.80
C ARG A 266 17.60 7.97 -12.45
N ARG A 267 18.60 7.35 -11.81
CA ARG A 267 19.26 6.14 -12.32
C ARG A 267 18.29 4.95 -12.49
N VAL A 268 17.33 4.79 -11.60
CA VAL A 268 16.29 3.73 -11.70
C VAL A 268 15.38 4.02 -12.89
N LEU A 269 14.96 5.28 -13.07
CA LEU A 269 14.10 5.69 -14.19
C LEU A 269 14.83 5.52 -15.54
N GLU A 270 16.12 5.86 -15.61
CA GLU A 270 16.96 5.66 -16.79
C GLU A 270 17.09 4.18 -17.14
N LYS A 271 17.35 3.31 -16.17
CA LYS A 271 17.43 1.84 -16.37
C LYS A 271 16.14 1.28 -16.98
N ALA A 272 14.97 1.64 -16.43
CA ALA A 272 13.69 1.22 -16.99
C ALA A 272 13.53 1.70 -18.44
N SER A 273 13.83 2.96 -18.72
CA SER A 273 13.76 3.55 -20.06
C SER A 273 14.67 2.84 -21.07
N MET A 274 15.91 2.49 -20.67
CA MET A 274 16.84 1.74 -21.51
C MET A 274 16.33 0.35 -21.89
N CYS A 275 15.54 -0.28 -21.02
CA CYS A 275 14.91 -1.58 -21.29
C CYS A 275 13.54 -1.46 -21.99
N GLY A 276 13.06 -0.25 -22.28
CA GLY A 276 11.73 -0.01 -22.85
C GLY A 276 10.59 -0.26 -21.84
N ASN A 277 10.91 -0.39 -20.56
CA ASN A 277 9.96 -0.64 -19.47
C ASN A 277 9.39 0.67 -18.92
N LYS A 278 8.22 0.59 -18.26
CA LYS A 278 7.51 1.75 -17.73
C LYS A 278 7.54 1.79 -16.21
N ILE A 279 7.84 2.98 -15.68
CA ILE A 279 7.60 3.31 -14.27
C ILE A 279 6.60 4.46 -14.23
N VAL A 280 5.52 4.27 -13.48
CA VAL A 280 4.46 5.26 -13.25
C VAL A 280 4.03 5.24 -11.79
N THR A 281 3.45 6.34 -11.30
CA THR A 281 2.74 6.34 -10.02
C THR A 281 1.31 5.78 -10.22
N ALA A 282 0.60 5.47 -9.13
CA ALA A 282 -0.80 5.03 -9.21
C ALA A 282 -1.71 6.11 -9.83
N ALA A 283 -1.44 7.38 -9.57
CA ALA A 283 -2.16 8.49 -10.21
C ALA A 283 -1.90 8.52 -11.72
N GLU A 284 -0.65 8.45 -12.16
CA GLU A 284 -0.28 8.44 -13.57
C GLU A 284 -0.83 7.21 -14.30
N PHE A 285 -0.76 6.03 -13.67
CA PHE A 285 -1.36 4.80 -14.18
C PHE A 285 -2.88 4.95 -14.40
N SER A 286 -3.54 5.71 -13.53
CA SER A 286 -4.98 6.01 -13.60
C SER A 286 -5.31 7.22 -14.49
N GLY A 287 -4.35 7.79 -15.23
CA GLY A 287 -4.54 8.99 -16.06
C GLY A 287 -4.82 10.26 -15.24
N LYS A 288 -4.37 10.32 -13.99
CA LYS A 288 -4.59 11.44 -13.07
C LYS A 288 -3.29 12.18 -12.77
N LYS A 289 -3.41 13.42 -12.31
CA LYS A 289 -2.27 14.18 -11.77
C LYS A 289 -1.87 13.67 -10.39
N ASN A 290 -0.58 13.65 -10.12
CA ASN A 290 -0.05 13.34 -8.79
C ASN A 290 -0.48 14.38 -7.75
N LEU A 291 -0.82 13.90 -6.56
CA LEU A 291 -1.18 14.69 -5.38
C LEU A 291 -0.29 14.28 -4.20
N PHE A 292 0.94 14.74 -4.16
CA PHE A 292 1.92 14.40 -3.11
C PHE A 292 1.68 15.23 -1.83
N LEU A 293 0.46 15.18 -1.28
CA LEU A 293 0.00 16.11 -0.24
C LEU A 293 0.82 16.02 1.05
N GLU A 294 1.23 14.83 1.49
CA GLU A 294 2.10 14.69 2.66
C GLU A 294 3.51 15.26 2.42
N ALA A 295 4.10 14.97 1.26
CA ALA A 295 5.42 15.48 0.91
C ALA A 295 5.43 17.02 0.80
N GLU A 296 4.35 17.59 0.28
CA GLU A 296 4.16 19.02 0.05
C GLU A 296 3.48 19.73 1.23
N ARG A 297 3.19 19.07 2.34
CA ARG A 297 2.39 19.61 3.45
C ARG A 297 2.88 20.98 3.94
N LYS A 298 4.20 21.14 4.11
CA LYS A 298 4.78 22.43 4.54
C LYS A 298 4.45 23.56 3.56
N GLN A 299 4.55 23.29 2.27
CA GLN A 299 4.22 24.25 1.22
C GLN A 299 2.72 24.57 1.21
N LEU A 300 1.87 23.56 1.40
CA LEU A 300 0.41 23.72 1.45
C LEU A 300 -0.01 24.63 2.61
N PHE A 301 0.61 24.52 3.78
CA PHE A 301 0.33 25.40 4.93
C PHE A 301 0.76 26.85 4.69
N ILE A 302 1.78 27.08 3.85
CA ILE A 302 2.22 28.44 3.48
C ILE A 302 1.28 29.05 2.43
N GLU A 303 0.98 28.30 1.36
CA GLU A 303 0.20 28.81 0.23
C GLU A 303 -1.31 28.87 0.50
N LYS A 304 -1.82 27.97 1.31
CA LYS A 304 -3.25 27.78 1.61
C LYS A 304 -3.44 27.46 3.07
N PRO A 305 -3.16 28.42 3.97
CA PRO A 305 -3.27 28.18 5.41
C PRO A 305 -4.70 27.74 5.78
N PRO A 306 -4.84 26.77 6.68
CA PRO A 306 -6.14 26.33 7.16
C PRO A 306 -6.84 27.41 7.98
N SER A 307 -8.17 27.28 8.15
CA SER A 307 -8.91 28.19 9.02
C SER A 307 -8.57 27.97 10.50
N THR A 308 -8.78 29.01 11.31
CA THR A 308 -8.56 28.93 12.77
C THR A 308 -9.44 27.84 13.42
N GLU A 309 -10.67 27.62 12.91
CA GLU A 309 -11.58 26.60 13.39
C GLU A 309 -11.00 25.20 13.13
N PHE A 310 -10.44 24.97 11.93
CA PHE A 310 -9.79 23.70 11.58
C PHE A 310 -8.58 23.44 12.48
N GLU A 311 -7.74 24.43 12.74
CA GLU A 311 -6.60 24.28 13.65
C GLU A 311 -7.03 23.95 15.08
N LYS A 312 -8.11 24.59 15.58
CA LYS A 312 -8.68 24.26 16.89
C LYS A 312 -9.22 22.83 16.93
N TRP A 313 -9.90 22.39 15.86
CA TRP A 313 -10.42 21.04 15.76
C TRP A 313 -9.29 19.99 15.74
N THR A 314 -8.25 20.19 14.94
CA THR A 314 -7.11 19.24 14.89
C THR A 314 -6.34 19.14 16.20
N ARG A 315 -6.32 20.18 17.03
CA ARG A 315 -5.71 20.14 18.37
C ARG A 315 -6.55 19.32 19.34
N LYS A 316 -7.88 19.41 19.27
CA LYS A 316 -8.80 18.68 20.15
C LYS A 316 -8.84 17.19 19.84
N THR A 317 -8.75 16.80 18.57
CA THR A 317 -8.81 15.39 18.15
C THR A 317 -7.49 14.63 18.36
N ARG A 318 -6.43 15.32 18.79
CA ARG A 318 -5.11 14.72 19.08
C ARG A 318 -4.89 14.35 20.55
N VAL A 319 -5.84 14.66 21.43
CA VAL A 319 -5.81 14.35 22.87
C VAL A 319 -6.60 13.03 23.17
#